data_48c7cb8ba563094264ccc744632c79aa
#
_entry.id   48c7cb8ba563094264ccc744632c79aa
#
_cell.length_a   1.000
_cell.length_b   1.000
_cell.length_c   1.000
_cell.angle_alpha   90.00
_cell.angle_beta   90.00
_cell.angle_gamma   90.00
#
_symmetry.space_group_name_H-M   'P 1'
#
loop_
_entity.id
_entity.type
_entity.pdbx_description
1 polymer ?
#
loop_
_entity_poly.entity_id
_entity_poly.type
_entity_poly.pdbx_seq_one_letter_code
_entity_poly.pdbx_strand_id
1 'polypeptide(L)'
;MKLSELLNVLKTAEIAEEMDVRREEIAALIPAVRTMFGYDQKNSAHQYDLWMHSLHVVCNLPRRMENDMVYLAALLHDIGKPEAQCRGKRECDPDMHYYGHPEKSMEIVRDIVIPELDRQGYVIPCFDVQELLYYVKYHDDHVSVKLKHVRRHTKMASFAMFQNLMLLQTADAKAHIQIPIIAERAEICGRLAGEEGRLLY
;
A
#
# COMPACT_ATOMS: atom_id res chain seq x y z
N MET A 1 -14.31 15.00 -7.47
CA MET A 1 -14.57 13.76 -6.69
C MET A 1 -14.58 14.08 -5.21
N LYS A 2 -15.46 13.50 -4.40
CA LYS A 2 -15.43 13.56 -2.93
C LYS A 2 -14.64 12.38 -2.37
N LEU A 3 -14.12 12.50 -1.12
CA LEU A 3 -13.40 11.40 -0.47
C LEU A 3 -14.25 10.12 -0.36
N SER A 4 -15.54 10.26 -0.01
CA SER A 4 -16.45 9.10 0.05
C SER A 4 -16.68 8.42 -1.31
N GLU A 5 -16.64 9.19 -2.41
CA GLU A 5 -16.72 8.65 -3.76
C GLU A 5 -15.43 7.89 -4.12
N LEU A 6 -14.26 8.46 -3.77
CA LEU A 6 -12.97 7.78 -3.95
C LEU A 6 -12.98 6.44 -3.20
N LEU A 7 -13.29 6.44 -1.91
CA LEU A 7 -13.31 5.22 -1.10
C LEU A 7 -14.26 4.17 -1.67
N ASN A 8 -15.44 4.61 -2.17
CA ASN A 8 -16.37 3.68 -2.84
C ASN A 8 -15.77 3.10 -4.13
N VAL A 9 -15.12 3.93 -4.95
CA VAL A 9 -14.45 3.47 -6.19
C VAL A 9 -13.35 2.45 -5.86
N LEU A 10 -12.49 2.75 -4.88
CA LEU A 10 -11.42 1.83 -4.45
C LEU A 10 -11.96 0.47 -3.96
N LYS A 11 -13.13 0.47 -3.31
CA LYS A 11 -13.77 -0.76 -2.76
C LYS A 11 -14.49 -1.59 -3.81
N THR A 12 -14.90 -1.00 -4.93
CA THR A 12 -15.81 -1.63 -5.89
C THR A 12 -15.20 -1.85 -7.26
N ALA A 13 -14.12 -1.15 -7.62
CA ALA A 13 -13.44 -1.34 -8.91
C ALA A 13 -13.00 -2.79 -9.10
N GLU A 14 -13.27 -3.32 -10.30
CA GLU A 14 -12.92 -4.70 -10.65
C GLU A 14 -11.57 -4.79 -11.35
N ILE A 15 -11.23 -3.74 -12.10
CA ILE A 15 -9.98 -3.63 -12.85
C ILE A 15 -9.35 -2.25 -12.63
N ALA A 16 -8.04 -2.15 -12.77
CA ALA A 16 -7.28 -0.93 -12.53
C ALA A 16 -7.72 0.24 -13.44
N GLU A 17 -8.11 -0.07 -14.67
CA GLU A 17 -8.54 0.88 -15.68
C GLU A 17 -9.80 1.67 -15.26
N GLU A 18 -10.71 1.07 -14.48
CA GLU A 18 -11.89 1.78 -13.95
C GLU A 18 -11.52 2.94 -13.02
N MET A 19 -10.40 2.81 -12.31
CA MET A 19 -9.84 3.86 -11.48
C MET A 19 -8.97 4.81 -12.29
N ASP A 20 -8.19 4.30 -13.25
CA ASP A 20 -7.27 5.10 -14.05
C ASP A 20 -8.01 6.15 -14.91
N VAL A 21 -9.17 5.85 -15.47
CA VAL A 21 -9.98 6.82 -16.21
C VAL A 21 -10.40 8.02 -15.35
N ARG A 22 -10.36 7.89 -14.02
CA ARG A 22 -10.67 8.93 -13.05
C ARG A 22 -9.42 9.54 -12.38
N ARG A 23 -8.22 9.23 -12.88
CA ARG A 23 -6.95 9.65 -12.24
C ARG A 23 -6.85 11.15 -11.99
N GLU A 24 -7.37 11.98 -12.90
CA GLU A 24 -7.35 13.44 -12.73
C GLU A 24 -8.31 13.91 -11.63
N GLU A 25 -9.45 13.24 -11.45
CA GLU A 25 -10.35 13.51 -10.33
C GLU A 25 -9.74 13.09 -9.00
N ILE A 26 -9.04 11.94 -8.98
CA ILE A 26 -8.30 11.47 -7.80
C ILE A 26 -7.16 12.44 -7.48
N ALA A 27 -6.41 12.89 -8.49
CA ALA A 27 -5.33 13.86 -8.32
C ALA A 27 -5.82 15.27 -7.96
N ALA A 28 -7.05 15.64 -8.29
CA ALA A 28 -7.64 16.88 -7.80
C ALA A 28 -7.97 16.80 -6.29
N LEU A 29 -8.33 15.60 -5.79
CA LEU A 29 -8.56 15.35 -4.36
C LEU A 29 -7.25 15.14 -3.59
N ILE A 30 -6.32 14.37 -4.15
CA ILE A 30 -5.02 14.04 -3.54
C ILE A 30 -3.90 14.41 -4.54
N PRO A 31 -3.48 15.69 -4.61
CA PRO A 31 -2.51 16.14 -5.61
C PRO A 31 -1.18 15.38 -5.59
N ALA A 32 -0.77 14.86 -4.44
CA ALA A 32 0.48 14.11 -4.28
C ALA A 32 0.57 12.86 -5.16
N VAL A 33 -0.55 12.23 -5.55
CA VAL A 33 -0.52 11.04 -6.42
C VAL A 33 0.02 11.31 -7.83
N ARG A 34 0.08 12.60 -8.25
CA ARG A 34 0.64 12.95 -9.57
C ARG A 34 2.09 12.51 -9.77
N THR A 35 2.86 12.40 -8.70
CA THR A 35 4.24 11.91 -8.74
C THR A 35 4.34 10.45 -9.16
N MET A 36 3.22 9.71 -9.07
CA MET A 36 3.16 8.29 -9.42
C MET A 36 2.81 8.05 -10.90
N PHE A 37 2.21 9.05 -11.57
CA PHE A 37 1.73 8.89 -12.95
C PHE A 37 2.88 8.68 -13.94
N GLY A 38 2.86 7.55 -14.64
CA GLY A 38 3.92 7.19 -15.59
C GLY A 38 5.30 7.05 -14.98
N TYR A 39 5.41 6.93 -13.65
CA TYR A 39 6.69 6.74 -12.98
C TYR A 39 7.21 5.32 -13.21
N ASP A 40 8.20 5.22 -14.11
CA ASP A 40 8.89 3.96 -14.37
C ASP A 40 9.75 3.56 -13.17
N GLN A 41 9.41 2.43 -12.55
CA GLN A 41 10.10 1.93 -11.36
C GLN A 41 11.51 1.40 -11.66
N LYS A 42 11.87 1.16 -12.95
CA LYS A 42 13.21 0.67 -13.37
C LYS A 42 13.72 -0.48 -12.51
N ASN A 43 12.85 -1.43 -12.23
CA ASN A 43 13.14 -2.58 -11.40
C ASN A 43 12.44 -3.81 -12.00
N SER A 44 13.19 -4.87 -12.21
CA SER A 44 12.75 -6.07 -12.92
C SER A 44 11.63 -6.85 -12.23
N ALA A 45 11.34 -6.58 -10.96
CA ALA A 45 10.22 -7.17 -10.25
C ALA A 45 8.87 -6.50 -10.56
N HIS A 46 8.88 -5.31 -11.20
CA HIS A 46 7.68 -4.55 -11.52
C HIS A 46 7.33 -4.65 -13.00
N GLN A 47 6.05 -4.83 -13.32
CA GLN A 47 5.52 -4.89 -14.68
C GLN A 47 4.69 -3.64 -15.05
N TYR A 48 4.41 -2.79 -14.09
CA TYR A 48 3.61 -1.58 -14.23
C TYR A 48 4.42 -0.35 -13.80
N ASP A 49 4.02 0.84 -14.29
CA ASP A 49 4.42 2.08 -13.64
C ASP A 49 3.86 2.14 -12.22
N LEU A 50 4.33 3.09 -11.42
CA LEU A 50 3.98 3.16 -10.00
C LEU A 50 2.48 3.38 -9.76
N TRP A 51 1.83 4.20 -10.61
CA TRP A 51 0.40 4.46 -10.52
C TRP A 51 -0.42 3.21 -10.81
N MET A 52 -0.19 2.58 -11.95
CA MET A 52 -0.89 1.35 -12.33
C MET A 52 -0.61 0.21 -11.34
N HIS A 53 0.63 0.09 -10.85
CA HIS A 53 0.95 -0.87 -9.78
C HIS A 53 0.04 -0.68 -8.57
N SER A 54 -0.09 0.55 -8.06
CA SER A 54 -0.94 0.85 -6.90
C SER A 54 -2.42 0.54 -7.16
N LEU A 55 -2.92 0.81 -8.36
CA LEU A 55 -4.30 0.44 -8.74
C LEU A 55 -4.50 -1.08 -8.79
N HIS A 56 -3.52 -1.84 -9.29
CA HIS A 56 -3.57 -3.30 -9.25
C HIS A 56 -3.52 -3.83 -7.82
N VAL A 57 -2.76 -3.21 -6.92
CA VAL A 57 -2.77 -3.56 -5.50
C VAL A 57 -4.16 -3.35 -4.90
N VAL A 58 -4.84 -2.24 -5.20
CA VAL A 58 -6.23 -2.01 -4.79
C VAL A 58 -7.16 -3.12 -5.29
N CYS A 59 -7.07 -3.48 -6.57
CA CYS A 59 -7.91 -4.54 -7.16
C CYS A 59 -7.64 -5.94 -6.58
N ASN A 60 -6.44 -6.19 -6.08
CA ASN A 60 -6.06 -7.46 -5.47
C ASN A 60 -6.55 -7.62 -4.02
N LEU A 61 -7.03 -6.55 -3.38
CA LEU A 61 -7.65 -6.63 -2.05
C LEU A 61 -9.02 -7.33 -2.12
N PRO A 62 -9.46 -8.01 -1.04
CA PRO A 62 -10.83 -8.49 -0.96
C PRO A 62 -11.82 -7.33 -1.13
N ARG A 63 -12.86 -7.55 -1.94
CA ARG A 63 -13.84 -6.48 -2.24
C ARG A 63 -14.74 -6.19 -1.04
N ARG A 64 -15.11 -4.91 -0.90
CA ARG A 64 -16.10 -4.43 0.07
C ARG A 64 -15.77 -4.76 1.53
N MET A 65 -14.48 -4.77 1.86
CA MET A 65 -14.07 -4.83 3.27
C MET A 65 -14.66 -3.63 4.02
N GLU A 66 -14.91 -3.80 5.31
CA GLU A 66 -15.44 -2.71 6.15
C GLU A 66 -14.42 -1.58 6.35
N ASN A 67 -13.13 -1.91 6.38
CA ASN A 67 -12.05 -0.95 6.63
C ASN A 67 -11.66 -0.21 5.35
N ASP A 68 -12.04 1.06 5.26
CA ASP A 68 -11.72 1.93 4.13
C ASP A 68 -10.24 2.29 4.06
N MET A 69 -9.55 2.33 5.20
CA MET A 69 -8.16 2.79 5.27
C MET A 69 -7.18 1.81 4.63
N VAL A 70 -7.50 0.53 4.56
CA VAL A 70 -6.65 -0.43 3.84
C VAL A 70 -6.67 -0.18 2.33
N TYR A 71 -7.80 0.23 1.74
CA TYR A 71 -7.87 0.58 0.32
C TYR A 71 -7.15 1.89 0.02
N LEU A 72 -7.29 2.89 0.90
CA LEU A 72 -6.56 4.14 0.77
C LEU A 72 -5.05 3.91 0.94
N ALA A 73 -4.66 3.03 1.85
CA ALA A 73 -3.27 2.61 2.00
C ALA A 73 -2.76 1.89 0.75
N ALA A 74 -3.54 1.01 0.14
CA ALA A 74 -3.16 0.34 -1.11
C ALA A 74 -2.90 1.32 -2.26
N LEU A 75 -3.69 2.40 -2.34
CA LEU A 75 -3.44 3.48 -3.32
C LEU A 75 -2.14 4.25 -3.03
N LEU A 76 -1.79 4.45 -1.76
CA LEU A 76 -0.75 5.40 -1.32
C LEU A 76 0.54 4.73 -0.78
N HIS A 77 0.59 3.38 -0.66
CA HIS A 77 1.69 2.68 0.02
C HIS A 77 3.07 3.02 -0.53
N ASP A 78 3.15 3.22 -1.82
CA ASP A 78 4.39 3.40 -2.57
C ASP A 78 4.62 4.85 -3.04
N ILE A 79 3.82 5.81 -2.61
CA ILE A 79 3.90 7.21 -3.05
C ILE A 79 5.26 7.86 -2.77
N GLY A 80 6.02 7.31 -1.83
CA GLY A 80 7.38 7.76 -1.48
C GLY A 80 8.50 7.19 -2.36
N LYS A 81 8.23 6.26 -3.27
CA LYS A 81 9.25 5.67 -4.16
C LYS A 81 10.01 6.68 -5.00
N PRO A 82 9.37 7.71 -5.62
CA PRO A 82 10.10 8.71 -6.38
C PRO A 82 11.19 9.44 -5.58
N GLU A 83 10.95 9.70 -4.29
CA GLU A 83 11.92 10.36 -3.40
C GLU A 83 12.99 9.40 -2.84
N ALA A 84 12.68 8.10 -2.77
CA ALA A 84 13.57 7.07 -2.22
C ALA A 84 14.43 6.38 -3.29
N GLN A 85 14.27 6.72 -4.58
CA GLN A 85 14.97 6.05 -5.67
C GLN A 85 16.48 6.20 -5.54
N CYS A 86 17.19 5.09 -5.60
CA CYS A 86 18.65 5.05 -5.57
C CYS A 86 19.18 3.87 -6.41
N ARG A 87 20.49 3.91 -6.72
CA ARG A 87 21.16 2.76 -7.32
C ARG A 87 21.42 1.68 -6.28
N GLY A 88 21.43 0.42 -6.72
CA GLY A 88 21.81 -0.72 -5.90
C GLY A 88 23.24 -0.60 -5.36
N LYS A 89 23.53 -1.34 -4.29
CA LYS A 89 24.87 -1.38 -3.69
C LYS A 89 25.90 -2.12 -4.55
N ARG A 90 25.45 -2.90 -5.52
CA ARG A 90 26.31 -3.61 -6.47
C ARG A 90 26.52 -2.75 -7.72
N GLU A 91 27.75 -2.62 -8.17
CA GLU A 91 28.13 -1.76 -9.30
C GLU A 91 27.48 -2.16 -10.63
N CYS A 92 27.11 -3.45 -10.78
CA CYS A 92 26.47 -4.01 -11.98
C CYS A 92 24.98 -4.30 -11.78
N ASP A 93 24.33 -3.74 -10.77
CA ASP A 93 22.90 -3.92 -10.56
C ASP A 93 22.12 -3.08 -11.57
N PRO A 94 21.37 -3.69 -12.51
CA PRO A 94 20.60 -2.94 -13.49
C PRO A 94 19.36 -2.26 -12.88
N ASP A 95 18.90 -2.77 -11.73
CA ASP A 95 17.67 -2.34 -11.10
C ASP A 95 17.87 -1.10 -10.22
N MET A 96 16.84 -0.26 -10.17
CA MET A 96 16.74 0.79 -9.17
C MET A 96 16.17 0.22 -7.87
N HIS A 97 16.58 0.81 -6.76
CA HIS A 97 16.14 0.44 -5.40
C HIS A 97 15.46 1.61 -4.70
N TYR A 98 14.64 1.30 -3.69
CA TYR A 98 13.78 2.24 -3.00
C TYR A 98 13.89 2.09 -1.47
N TYR A 99 15.12 2.06 -0.96
CA TYR A 99 15.35 1.86 0.47
C TYR A 99 14.69 2.97 1.29
N GLY A 100 13.88 2.58 2.27
CA GLY A 100 13.17 3.50 3.16
C GLY A 100 11.93 4.16 2.53
N HIS A 101 11.46 3.67 1.36
CA HIS A 101 10.23 4.21 0.77
C HIS A 101 8.98 4.07 1.65
N PRO A 102 8.82 3.03 2.53
CA PRO A 102 7.65 2.98 3.40
C PRO A 102 7.59 4.15 4.39
N GLU A 103 8.73 4.53 4.97
CA GLU A 103 8.84 5.70 5.82
C GLU A 103 8.54 6.98 5.05
N LYS A 104 9.08 7.13 3.84
CA LYS A 104 8.81 8.27 2.96
C LYS A 104 7.35 8.35 2.56
N SER A 105 6.74 7.24 2.20
CA SER A 105 5.30 7.17 1.90
C SER A 105 4.46 7.59 3.10
N MET A 106 4.79 7.10 4.30
CA MET A 106 4.12 7.47 5.53
C MET A 106 4.28 8.96 5.85
N GLU A 107 5.46 9.55 5.66
CA GLU A 107 5.71 10.99 5.82
C GLU A 107 4.86 11.81 4.85
N ILE A 108 4.83 11.46 3.56
CA ILE A 108 4.00 12.14 2.55
C ILE A 108 2.51 12.05 2.91
N VAL A 109 2.03 10.87 3.33
CA VAL A 109 0.63 10.71 3.73
C VAL A 109 0.30 11.56 4.96
N ARG A 110 1.16 11.55 6.00
CA ARG A 110 0.97 12.30 7.24
C ARG A 110 1.03 13.81 7.04
N ASP A 111 2.03 14.29 6.29
CA ASP A 111 2.42 15.71 6.27
C ASP A 111 1.84 16.46 5.06
N ILE A 112 1.39 15.75 4.03
CA ILE A 112 0.86 16.34 2.80
C ILE A 112 -0.57 15.87 2.52
N VAL A 113 -0.83 14.54 2.43
CA VAL A 113 -2.14 14.04 2.00
C VAL A 113 -3.23 14.34 3.04
N ILE A 114 -3.00 14.00 4.30
CA ILE A 114 -3.99 14.20 5.37
C ILE A 114 -4.30 15.69 5.56
N PRO A 115 -3.30 16.61 5.68
CA PRO A 115 -3.56 18.04 5.75
C PRO A 115 -4.27 18.60 4.52
N GLU A 116 -4.00 18.09 3.32
CA GLU A 116 -4.70 18.51 2.10
C GLU A 116 -6.17 18.12 2.13
N LEU A 117 -6.47 16.88 2.54
CA LEU A 117 -7.86 16.42 2.70
C LEU A 117 -8.60 17.24 3.76
N ASP A 118 -7.96 17.53 4.90
CA ASP A 118 -8.54 18.39 5.96
C ASP A 118 -8.82 19.80 5.44
N ARG A 119 -7.90 20.41 4.69
CA ARG A 119 -8.09 21.72 4.05
C ARG A 119 -9.25 21.73 3.06
N GLN A 120 -9.56 20.61 2.42
CA GLN A 120 -10.72 20.43 1.55
C GLN A 120 -12.00 20.10 2.33
N GLY A 121 -11.94 20.04 3.67
CA GLY A 121 -13.08 19.77 4.54
C GLY A 121 -13.35 18.28 4.82
N TYR A 122 -12.38 17.40 4.51
CA TYR A 122 -12.47 15.94 4.76
C TYR A 122 -11.67 15.55 6.00
N VAL A 123 -12.27 15.71 7.18
CA VAL A 123 -11.63 15.32 8.44
C VAL A 123 -11.64 13.80 8.58
N ILE A 124 -10.44 13.18 8.57
CA ILE A 124 -10.28 11.74 8.85
C ILE A 124 -10.18 11.57 10.37
N PRO A 125 -10.98 10.68 11.00
CA PRO A 125 -10.90 10.40 12.42
C PRO A 125 -9.48 9.98 12.84
N CYS A 126 -9.06 10.36 14.03
CA CYS A 126 -7.69 10.08 14.51
C CYS A 126 -7.33 8.59 14.50
N PHE A 127 -8.31 7.72 14.79
CA PHE A 127 -8.10 6.27 14.72
C PHE A 127 -7.84 5.80 13.28
N ASP A 128 -8.60 6.29 12.32
CA ASP A 128 -8.44 5.97 10.90
C ASP A 128 -7.09 6.49 10.36
N VAL A 129 -6.65 7.67 10.83
CA VAL A 129 -5.31 8.20 10.53
C VAL A 129 -4.23 7.23 11.03
N GLN A 130 -4.34 6.74 12.26
CA GLN A 130 -3.38 5.79 12.83
C GLN A 130 -3.34 4.49 12.03
N GLU A 131 -4.50 3.96 11.63
CA GLU A 131 -4.58 2.77 10.79
C GLU A 131 -3.93 3.00 9.42
N LEU A 132 -4.28 4.09 8.74
CA LEU A 132 -3.72 4.43 7.43
C LEU A 132 -2.19 4.52 7.49
N LEU A 133 -1.65 5.26 8.46
CA LEU A 133 -0.20 5.41 8.63
C LEU A 133 0.49 4.09 8.99
N TYR A 134 -0.17 3.23 9.79
CA TYR A 134 0.34 1.91 10.10
C TYR A 134 0.44 1.04 8.84
N TYR A 135 -0.60 0.99 8.01
CA TYR A 135 -0.59 0.19 6.79
C TYR A 135 0.48 0.70 5.81
N VAL A 136 0.55 2.00 5.57
CA VAL A 136 1.53 2.59 4.66
C VAL A 136 2.96 2.36 5.16
N LYS A 137 3.22 2.54 6.46
CA LYS A 137 4.56 2.36 7.02
C LYS A 137 5.07 0.93 6.98
N TYR A 138 4.18 -0.05 7.18
CA TYR A 138 4.56 -1.45 7.35
C TYR A 138 4.21 -2.35 6.15
N HIS A 139 3.76 -1.77 5.02
CA HIS A 139 3.37 -2.56 3.85
C HIS A 139 4.51 -3.41 3.28
N ASP A 140 5.75 -3.00 3.39
CA ASP A 140 6.93 -3.74 2.92
C ASP A 140 7.70 -4.43 4.06
N ASP A 141 7.13 -4.46 5.26
CA ASP A 141 7.79 -5.08 6.41
C ASP A 141 7.88 -6.60 6.23
N HIS A 142 9.07 -7.17 6.49
CA HIS A 142 9.24 -8.62 6.41
C HIS A 142 8.54 -9.30 7.59
N VAL A 143 7.40 -9.91 7.32
CA VAL A 143 6.66 -10.75 8.28
C VAL A 143 6.77 -12.20 7.85
N SER A 144 6.95 -13.09 8.80
CA SER A 144 6.95 -14.54 8.60
C SER A 144 6.19 -15.22 9.73
N VAL A 145 5.90 -16.50 9.59
CA VAL A 145 5.23 -17.33 10.62
C VAL A 145 5.99 -17.44 11.94
N LYS A 146 7.17 -16.82 12.06
CA LYS A 146 7.89 -16.77 13.33
C LYS A 146 7.22 -15.82 14.30
N LEU A 147 6.86 -16.33 15.48
CA LEU A 147 6.17 -15.59 16.54
C LEU A 147 6.79 -14.21 16.85
N LYS A 148 8.12 -14.07 16.78
CA LYS A 148 8.80 -12.79 17.00
C LYS A 148 8.40 -11.70 16.01
N HIS A 149 8.11 -12.05 14.76
CA HIS A 149 7.69 -11.09 13.73
C HIS A 149 6.24 -10.66 13.97
N VAL A 150 5.36 -11.60 14.27
CA VAL A 150 3.97 -11.32 14.63
C VAL A 150 3.91 -10.47 15.90
N ARG A 151 4.63 -10.84 16.96
CA ARG A 151 4.69 -10.09 18.23
C ARG A 151 5.15 -8.65 18.11
N ARG A 152 5.92 -8.30 17.08
CA ARG A 152 6.27 -6.92 16.83
C ARG A 152 5.01 -6.09 16.54
N HIS A 153 4.12 -6.61 15.73
CA HIS A 153 2.87 -5.95 15.36
C HIS A 153 1.84 -5.95 16.50
N THR A 154 1.81 -6.99 17.34
CA THR A 154 0.87 -7.07 18.48
C THR A 154 1.07 -5.96 19.51
N LYS A 155 2.25 -5.32 19.52
CA LYS A 155 2.54 -4.18 20.40
C LYS A 155 2.04 -2.84 19.86
N MET A 156 1.74 -2.77 18.58
CA MET A 156 1.45 -1.52 17.86
C MET A 156 0.03 -1.46 17.30
N ALA A 157 -0.58 -2.63 17.07
CA ALA A 157 -1.81 -2.74 16.30
C ALA A 157 -2.75 -3.79 16.90
N SER A 158 -4.04 -3.70 16.60
CA SER A 158 -5.01 -4.75 16.85
C SER A 158 -4.81 -5.93 15.89
N PHE A 159 -5.38 -7.09 16.22
CA PHE A 159 -5.35 -8.23 15.30
C PHE A 159 -6.00 -7.91 13.95
N ALA A 160 -7.12 -7.17 13.95
CA ALA A 160 -7.78 -6.74 12.72
C ALA A 160 -6.87 -5.86 11.84
N MET A 161 -6.15 -4.90 12.43
CA MET A 161 -5.15 -4.11 11.71
C MET A 161 -4.02 -4.99 11.15
N PHE A 162 -3.54 -5.95 11.94
CA PHE A 162 -2.51 -6.88 11.47
C PHE A 162 -3.02 -7.74 10.29
N GLN A 163 -4.26 -8.25 10.36
CA GLN A 163 -4.85 -9.00 9.26
C GLN A 163 -4.95 -8.13 7.98
N ASN A 164 -5.43 -6.90 8.11
CA ASN A 164 -5.52 -5.96 7.00
C ASN A 164 -4.14 -5.64 6.39
N LEU A 165 -3.10 -5.49 7.22
CA LEU A 165 -1.72 -5.34 6.75
C LEU A 165 -1.28 -6.57 5.95
N MET A 166 -1.57 -7.78 6.42
CA MET A 166 -1.22 -9.01 5.70
C MET A 166 -1.99 -9.15 4.38
N LEU A 167 -3.25 -8.70 4.34
CA LEU A 167 -4.02 -8.63 3.09
C LEU A 167 -3.41 -7.61 2.11
N LEU A 168 -2.98 -6.45 2.59
CA LEU A 168 -2.29 -5.44 1.78
C LEU A 168 -0.97 -5.99 1.21
N GLN A 169 -0.13 -6.61 2.04
CA GLN A 169 1.12 -7.22 1.58
C GLN A 169 0.90 -8.36 0.58
N THR A 170 -0.19 -9.13 0.75
CA THR A 170 -0.58 -10.16 -0.22
C THR A 170 -1.01 -9.54 -1.55
N ALA A 171 -1.79 -8.46 -1.50
CA ALA A 171 -2.29 -7.75 -2.68
C ALA A 171 -1.14 -7.09 -3.46
N ASP A 172 -0.19 -6.48 -2.74
CA ASP A 172 1.03 -5.91 -3.31
C ASP A 172 1.89 -6.97 -4.00
N ALA A 173 2.21 -8.06 -3.31
CA ALA A 173 2.97 -9.16 -3.90
C ALA A 173 2.32 -9.72 -5.19
N LYS A 174 0.99 -9.78 -5.26
CA LYS A 174 0.27 -10.21 -6.47
C LYS A 174 0.35 -9.22 -7.63
N ALA A 175 0.62 -7.95 -7.38
CA ALA A 175 0.78 -6.91 -8.41
C ALA A 175 2.18 -6.91 -9.04
N HIS A 176 3.14 -7.65 -8.48
CA HIS A 176 4.49 -7.82 -9.02
C HIS A 176 4.55 -8.93 -10.08
N ILE A 177 5.68 -9.01 -10.80
CA ILE A 177 6.02 -10.19 -11.60
C ILE A 177 6.19 -11.38 -10.66
N GLN A 178 5.50 -12.48 -10.96
CA GLN A 178 5.45 -13.65 -10.09
C GLN A 178 6.74 -14.48 -10.22
N ILE A 179 7.74 -14.14 -9.42
CA ILE A 179 8.96 -14.95 -9.20
C ILE A 179 8.82 -15.69 -7.86
N PRO A 180 9.57 -16.80 -7.64
CA PRO A 180 9.36 -17.69 -6.48
C PRO A 180 9.34 -16.97 -5.12
N ILE A 181 10.23 -16.01 -4.90
CA ILE A 181 10.31 -15.26 -3.62
C ILE A 181 9.07 -14.38 -3.38
N ILE A 182 8.50 -13.81 -4.44
CA ILE A 182 7.30 -12.96 -4.36
C ILE A 182 6.07 -13.85 -4.13
N ALA A 183 5.98 -14.99 -4.82
CA ALA A 183 4.91 -15.96 -4.63
C ALA A 183 4.91 -16.52 -3.19
N GLU A 184 6.09 -16.87 -2.65
CA GLU A 184 6.25 -17.30 -1.26
C GLU A 184 5.80 -16.21 -0.27
N ARG A 185 6.17 -14.95 -0.51
CA ARG A 185 5.71 -13.80 0.31
C ARG A 185 4.18 -13.72 0.32
N ALA A 186 3.54 -13.78 -0.86
CA ALA A 186 2.09 -13.73 -0.97
C ALA A 186 1.41 -14.87 -0.20
N GLU A 187 1.96 -16.09 -0.28
CA GLU A 187 1.45 -17.25 0.45
C GLU A 187 1.56 -17.05 1.98
N ILE A 188 2.75 -16.67 2.47
CA ILE A 188 2.98 -16.45 3.90
C ILE A 188 2.04 -15.37 4.45
N CYS A 189 1.93 -14.24 3.76
CA CYS A 189 1.06 -13.14 4.19
C CYS A 189 -0.43 -13.56 4.15
N GLY A 190 -0.85 -14.30 3.12
CA GLY A 190 -2.21 -14.85 3.03
C GLY A 190 -2.55 -15.80 4.19
N ARG A 191 -1.64 -16.66 4.59
CA ARG A 191 -1.78 -17.55 5.77
C ARG A 191 -1.89 -16.74 7.07
N LEU A 192 -1.06 -15.71 7.22
CA LEU A 192 -1.07 -14.85 8.41
C LEU A 192 -2.31 -13.93 8.48
N ALA A 193 -2.93 -13.59 7.37
CA ALA A 193 -4.21 -12.90 7.33
C ALA A 193 -5.38 -13.78 7.83
N GLY A 194 -5.22 -15.10 7.77
CA GLY A 194 -6.22 -16.10 8.19
C GLY A 194 -6.04 -16.63 9.61
N GLU A 195 -6.48 -17.87 9.81
CA GLU A 195 -6.45 -18.56 11.11
C GLU A 195 -5.05 -18.72 11.70
N GLU A 196 -4.03 -18.96 10.87
CA GLU A 196 -2.65 -19.13 11.36
C GLU A 196 -2.14 -17.86 12.03
N GLY A 197 -2.41 -16.68 11.46
CA GLY A 197 -2.09 -15.39 12.09
C GLY A 197 -2.79 -15.22 13.43
N ARG A 198 -4.05 -15.64 13.52
CA ARG A 198 -4.84 -15.58 14.76
C ARG A 198 -4.25 -16.43 15.89
N LEU A 199 -3.71 -17.60 15.56
CA LEU A 199 -3.07 -18.49 16.56
C LEU A 199 -1.74 -17.93 17.06
N LEU A 200 -1.05 -17.10 16.27
CA LEU A 200 0.24 -16.49 16.60
C LEU A 200 0.10 -15.12 17.25
N TYR A 201 -1.03 -14.45 17.04
CA TYR A 201 -1.34 -13.13 17.60
C TYR A 201 -1.76 -13.25 19.06
#